data_4c25d6333edd2b9f22f77f29ec8da7d5
#
_entry.id   4c25d6333edd2b9f22f77f29ec8da7d5
#
_cell.length_a   1.000
_cell.length_b   1.000
_cell.length_c   1.000
_cell.angle_alpha   90.00
_cell.angle_beta   90.00
_cell.angle_gamma   90.00
#
_symmetry.space_group_name_H-M   'P 1'
#
loop_
_entity.id
_entity.type
_entity.pdbx_description
1 polymer ?
#
loop_
_entity_poly.entity_id
_entity_poly.type
_entity_poly.pdbx_seq_one_letter_code
_entity_poly.pdbx_strand_id
1 'polypeptide(L)'
;MELKELEYRSVKVRGYFDHSKELYILPRSLVNPEREAREAGSLTSNPESGANVITPFYCTDLGITILVNRGFVPKKRVKPETRLKGQIRDEIDLIGVVRLSETRKPFVPENNIEKNRWHYRDLEAMARVTGAEPIFIDADFRSTVPGGPIGGQTRVTLRNEHMQYVITWYGLCAATSYMWYRKFIQKIPL
;
A
#
# COMPACT_ATOMS: atom_id res chain seq x y z
N MET A 1 0.95 -24.30 7.54
CA MET A 1 0.19 -23.17 6.93
C MET A 1 1.22 -22.22 6.37
N GLU A 2 1.32 -22.09 5.07
CA GLU A 2 2.31 -21.21 4.47
C GLU A 2 1.84 -19.74 4.58
N LEU A 3 2.77 -18.80 4.83
CA LEU A 3 2.49 -17.36 4.90
C LEU A 3 1.75 -16.82 3.66
N LYS A 4 1.92 -17.47 2.51
CA LYS A 4 1.22 -17.14 1.26
C LYS A 4 -0.31 -17.30 1.35
N GLU A 5 -0.79 -18.26 2.13
CA GLU A 5 -2.22 -18.48 2.32
C GLU A 5 -2.86 -17.46 3.28
N LEU A 6 -2.03 -16.73 4.01
CA LEU A 6 -2.46 -15.69 4.96
C LEU A 6 -2.47 -14.29 4.35
N GLU A 7 -2.00 -14.11 3.11
CA GLU A 7 -2.00 -12.79 2.49
C GLU A 7 -3.42 -12.20 2.47
N TYR A 8 -3.53 -10.91 2.85
CA TYR A 8 -4.80 -10.17 3.03
C TYR A 8 -5.71 -10.66 4.16
N ARG A 9 -5.28 -11.61 4.98
CA ARG A 9 -6.04 -11.96 6.19
C ARG A 9 -5.80 -10.96 7.30
N SER A 10 -6.87 -10.63 8.01
CA SER A 10 -6.80 -9.82 9.23
C SER A 10 -6.29 -10.68 10.39
N VAL A 11 -5.33 -10.15 11.11
CA VAL A 11 -4.75 -10.78 12.30
C VAL A 11 -4.72 -9.79 13.46
N LYS A 12 -4.81 -10.32 14.68
CA LYS A 12 -4.64 -9.56 15.91
C LYS A 12 -3.37 -10.04 16.59
N VAL A 13 -2.52 -9.11 17.00
CA VAL A 13 -1.28 -9.37 17.74
C VAL A 13 -1.17 -8.41 18.92
N ARG A 14 -0.49 -8.85 20.00
CA ARG A 14 -0.26 -8.06 21.20
C ARG A 14 1.23 -7.87 21.45
N GLY A 15 1.64 -6.66 21.86
CA GLY A 15 3.05 -6.39 22.09
C GLY A 15 3.41 -4.90 22.07
N TYR A 16 4.69 -4.59 21.80
CA TYR A 16 5.23 -3.22 21.78
C TYR A 16 6.08 -2.92 20.56
N PHE A 17 6.10 -1.63 20.18
CA PHE A 17 6.92 -1.13 19.09
C PHE A 17 8.36 -0.84 19.51
N ASP A 18 9.32 -1.21 18.67
CA ASP A 18 10.70 -0.73 18.73
C ASP A 18 10.89 0.46 17.79
N HIS A 19 10.68 1.65 18.30
CA HIS A 19 10.81 2.91 17.53
C HIS A 19 12.24 3.26 17.16
N SER A 20 13.25 2.60 17.74
CA SER A 20 14.64 2.87 17.44
C SER A 20 15.07 2.37 16.05
N LYS A 21 14.33 1.40 15.51
CA LYS A 21 14.63 0.70 14.25
C LYS A 21 13.58 0.95 13.17
N GLU A 22 12.98 2.13 13.13
CA GLU A 22 11.98 2.47 12.12
C GLU A 22 12.56 2.51 10.70
N LEU A 23 11.83 1.94 9.74
CA LEU A 23 12.13 1.98 8.31
C LEU A 23 11.08 2.82 7.56
N TYR A 24 11.48 3.39 6.40
CA TYR A 24 10.62 4.29 5.64
C TYR A 24 10.49 3.84 4.18
N ILE A 25 9.29 3.46 3.76
CA ILE A 25 9.00 3.19 2.35
C ILE A 25 8.52 4.48 1.70
N LEU A 26 9.27 4.99 0.73
CA LEU A 26 8.99 6.24 0.03
C LEU A 26 9.36 6.16 -1.46
N PRO A 27 8.69 6.96 -2.34
CA PRO A 27 7.55 7.78 -2.02
C PRO A 27 6.26 6.97 -1.84
N ARG A 28 5.37 7.42 -0.97
CA ARG A 28 4.00 6.91 -0.83
C ARG A 28 3.02 8.07 -0.83
N SER A 29 1.79 7.83 -1.26
CA SER A 29 0.68 8.77 -1.17
C SER A 29 -0.35 8.24 -0.20
N LEU A 30 -1.01 9.15 0.51
CA LEU A 30 -2.09 8.81 1.44
C LEU A 30 -3.21 8.08 0.69
N VAL A 31 -3.57 6.90 1.18
CA VAL A 31 -4.77 6.17 0.76
C VAL A 31 -5.92 6.64 1.64
N ASN A 32 -6.88 7.30 1.04
CA ASN A 32 -8.13 7.66 1.71
C ASN A 32 -9.28 7.06 0.91
N PRO A 33 -9.93 5.98 1.41
CA PRO A 33 -10.99 5.28 0.68
C PRO A 33 -12.17 6.16 0.30
N GLU A 34 -12.53 7.12 1.17
CA GLU A 34 -13.62 8.06 0.90
C GLU A 34 -13.27 9.06 -0.21
N ARG A 35 -12.00 9.46 -0.26
CA ARG A 35 -11.48 10.38 -1.26
C ARG A 35 -11.29 9.70 -2.60
N GLU A 36 -10.75 8.48 -2.61
CA GLU A 36 -10.60 7.68 -3.83
C GLU A 36 -11.96 7.40 -4.48
N ALA A 37 -13.01 7.14 -3.69
CA ALA A 37 -14.37 6.95 -4.19
C ALA A 37 -14.98 8.23 -4.81
N ARG A 38 -14.65 9.41 -4.28
CA ARG A 38 -15.12 10.71 -4.80
C ARG A 38 -14.30 11.22 -6.00
N GLU A 39 -13.03 10.91 -6.03
CA GLU A 39 -12.07 11.40 -7.03
C GLU A 39 -11.85 10.43 -8.20
N ALA A 40 -12.59 9.31 -8.26
CA ALA A 40 -12.54 8.30 -9.33
C ALA A 40 -12.93 8.84 -10.73
N GLY A 41 -12.74 10.11 -11.00
CA GLY A 41 -12.95 10.81 -12.28
C GLY A 41 -12.26 12.16 -12.34
N SER A 42 -11.56 12.57 -11.29
CA SER A 42 -10.89 13.86 -11.24
C SER A 42 -9.42 13.74 -11.64
N LEU A 43 -9.05 14.39 -12.74
CA LEU A 43 -7.67 14.50 -13.24
C LEU A 43 -6.80 15.48 -12.43
N THR A 44 -7.35 16.13 -11.40
CA THR A 44 -6.69 17.22 -10.66
C THR A 44 -6.32 16.87 -9.23
N SER A 45 -6.46 15.61 -8.79
CA SER A 45 -6.05 15.22 -7.44
C SER A 45 -4.52 15.19 -7.34
N ASN A 46 -3.96 16.11 -6.55
CA ASN A 46 -2.55 16.08 -6.17
C ASN A 46 -2.44 15.33 -4.83
N PRO A 47 -2.17 14.02 -4.82
CA PRO A 47 -2.13 13.24 -3.60
C PRO A 47 -0.96 13.70 -2.73
N GLU A 48 -1.20 13.89 -1.45
CA GLU A 48 -0.15 14.24 -0.50
C GLU A 48 0.95 13.17 -0.51
N SER A 49 2.17 13.59 -0.86
CA SER A 49 3.34 12.70 -0.91
C SER A 49 4.00 12.59 0.45
N GLY A 50 4.39 11.38 0.83
CA GLY A 50 5.03 11.10 2.10
C GLY A 50 5.69 9.72 2.11
N ALA A 51 5.68 9.08 3.25
CA ALA A 51 6.25 7.77 3.48
C ALA A 51 5.33 6.89 4.34
N ASN A 52 5.44 5.58 4.16
CA ASN A 52 4.92 4.63 5.13
C ASN A 52 6.00 4.31 6.16
N VAL A 53 5.61 4.31 7.42
CA VAL A 53 6.49 4.02 8.55
C VAL A 53 6.36 2.56 8.94
N ILE A 54 7.45 1.82 8.80
CA ILE A 54 7.53 0.42 9.21
C ILE A 54 8.31 0.38 10.51
N THR A 55 7.71 -0.22 11.53
CA THR A 55 8.32 -0.32 12.87
C THR A 55 8.34 -1.77 13.30
N PRO A 56 9.47 -2.31 13.80
CA PRO A 56 9.48 -3.61 14.42
C PRO A 56 8.53 -3.66 15.63
N PHE A 57 7.83 -4.76 15.76
CA PHE A 57 6.85 -4.99 16.82
C PHE A 57 7.12 -6.33 17.48
N TYR A 58 7.44 -6.30 18.75
CA TYR A 58 7.64 -7.51 19.52
C TYR A 58 6.30 -8.06 19.98
N CYS A 59 5.95 -9.24 19.49
CA CYS A 59 4.73 -9.95 19.87
C CYS A 59 4.96 -10.71 21.16
N THR A 60 4.30 -10.31 22.25
CA THR A 60 4.43 -10.96 23.57
C THR A 60 3.92 -12.39 23.58
N ASP A 61 2.83 -12.65 22.88
CA ASP A 61 2.19 -13.98 22.84
C ASP A 61 3.03 -15.01 22.06
N LEU A 62 3.81 -14.56 21.06
CA LEU A 62 4.57 -15.43 20.17
C LEU A 62 6.07 -15.43 20.48
N GLY A 63 6.56 -14.47 21.26
CA GLY A 63 7.98 -14.30 21.57
C GLY A 63 8.85 -13.94 20.34
N ILE A 64 8.25 -13.39 19.27
CA ILE A 64 8.95 -13.00 18.04
C ILE A 64 8.75 -11.54 17.73
N THR A 65 9.68 -10.95 16.99
CA THR A 65 9.55 -9.57 16.45
C THR A 65 9.13 -9.64 15.00
N ILE A 66 8.09 -8.91 14.64
CA ILE A 66 7.56 -8.81 13.27
C ILE A 66 7.69 -7.38 12.76
N LEU A 67 7.47 -7.18 11.47
CA LEU A 67 7.46 -5.85 10.84
C LEU A 67 6.02 -5.33 10.71
N VAL A 68 5.75 -4.14 11.22
CA VAL A 68 4.43 -3.52 11.15
C VAL A 68 4.50 -2.20 10.40
N ASN A 69 3.76 -2.10 9.31
CA ASN A 69 3.48 -0.83 8.65
C ASN A 69 2.43 -0.06 9.47
N ARG A 70 2.89 0.90 10.23
CA ARG A 70 2.01 1.75 11.06
C ARG A 70 1.16 2.70 10.24
N GLY A 71 1.55 2.93 8.97
CA GLY A 71 0.80 3.76 8.05
C GLY A 71 1.58 4.93 7.49
N PHE A 72 0.84 5.84 6.89
CA PHE A 72 1.34 6.99 6.15
C PHE A 72 1.69 8.17 7.06
N VAL A 73 2.79 8.85 6.72
CA VAL A 73 3.16 10.16 7.26
C VAL A 73 3.51 11.13 6.13
N PRO A 74 3.08 12.39 6.20
CA PRO A 74 3.49 13.42 5.25
C PRO A 74 5.01 13.62 5.25
N LYS A 75 5.57 14.07 4.13
CA LYS A 75 7.02 14.30 3.99
C LYS A 75 7.62 15.15 5.13
N LYS A 76 6.86 16.12 5.64
CA LYS A 76 7.28 16.99 6.75
C LYS A 76 7.37 16.25 8.10
N ARG A 77 6.69 15.10 8.25
CA ARG A 77 6.60 14.32 9.49
C ARG A 77 7.34 12.97 9.41
N VAL A 78 8.19 12.76 8.44
CA VAL A 78 8.98 11.50 8.31
C VAL A 78 9.95 11.36 9.48
N LYS A 79 10.55 12.46 9.95
CA LYS A 79 11.48 12.41 11.10
C LYS A 79 10.72 12.05 12.39
N PRO A 80 11.20 11.06 13.18
CA PRO A 80 10.56 10.62 14.42
C PRO A 80 10.29 11.74 15.42
N GLU A 81 11.21 12.72 15.52
CA GLU A 81 11.14 13.85 16.44
C GLU A 81 9.89 14.72 16.22
N THR A 82 9.39 14.77 14.98
CA THR A 82 8.21 15.57 14.61
C THR A 82 6.89 14.91 14.97
N ARG A 83 6.90 13.66 15.48
CA ARG A 83 5.72 12.84 15.78
C ARG A 83 5.84 12.04 17.08
N LEU A 84 6.55 12.59 18.06
CA LEU A 84 6.78 11.96 19.38
C LEU A 84 5.48 11.53 20.08
N LYS A 85 4.42 12.33 19.95
CA LYS A 85 3.09 12.00 20.49
C LYS A 85 2.49 10.72 19.94
N GLY A 86 2.88 10.34 18.72
CA GLY A 86 2.43 9.11 18.08
C GLY A 86 3.31 7.88 18.34
N GLN A 87 4.39 8.02 19.10
CA GLN A 87 5.28 6.91 19.47
C GLN A 87 4.80 6.25 20.75
N ILE A 88 3.90 5.27 20.62
CA ILE A 88 3.39 4.48 21.73
C ILE A 88 4.51 3.57 22.24
N ARG A 89 4.72 3.56 23.56
CA ARG A 89 5.71 2.70 24.23
C ARG A 89 5.07 1.58 25.03
N ASP A 90 3.77 1.71 25.30
CA ASP A 90 3.03 0.74 26.07
C ASP A 90 2.69 -0.50 25.23
N GLU A 91 2.36 -1.60 25.91
CA GLU A 91 1.83 -2.78 25.27
C GLU A 91 0.45 -2.50 24.68
N ILE A 92 0.25 -2.86 23.42
CA ILE A 92 -1.00 -2.62 22.72
C ILE A 92 -1.48 -3.86 21.99
N ASP A 93 -2.78 -3.92 21.79
CA ASP A 93 -3.44 -4.83 20.85
C ASP A 93 -3.45 -4.16 19.47
N LEU A 94 -2.84 -4.80 18.48
CA LEU A 94 -2.78 -4.33 17.11
C LEU A 94 -3.58 -5.25 16.21
N ILE A 95 -4.45 -4.65 15.39
CA ILE A 95 -5.15 -5.36 14.31
C ILE A 95 -4.53 -4.89 12.98
N GLY A 96 -4.27 -5.82 12.11
CA GLY A 96 -3.71 -5.50 10.80
C GLY A 96 -3.90 -6.63 9.80
N VAL A 97 -3.44 -6.39 8.59
CA VAL A 97 -3.58 -7.31 7.45
C VAL A 97 -2.21 -7.84 7.05
N VAL A 98 -2.09 -9.16 6.94
CA VAL A 98 -0.83 -9.81 6.53
C VAL A 98 -0.51 -9.47 5.08
N ARG A 99 0.75 -9.10 4.83
CA ARG A 99 1.26 -8.77 3.51
C ARG A 99 2.56 -9.49 3.20
N LEU A 100 2.74 -9.84 1.94
CA LEU A 100 3.96 -10.48 1.46
C LEU A 100 4.96 -9.47 0.86
N SER A 101 6.16 -9.93 0.53
CA SER A 101 7.16 -9.16 -0.20
C SER A 101 6.61 -8.67 -1.55
N GLU A 102 7.00 -7.45 -1.93
CA GLU A 102 6.70 -6.89 -3.25
C GLU A 102 7.83 -7.24 -4.22
N THR A 103 7.47 -7.72 -5.40
CA THR A 103 8.44 -7.81 -6.49
C THR A 103 8.76 -6.42 -7.00
N ARG A 104 10.05 -6.10 -7.15
CA ARG A 104 10.49 -4.82 -7.72
C ARG A 104 9.87 -4.61 -9.10
N LYS A 105 9.15 -3.51 -9.27
CA LYS A 105 8.59 -3.14 -10.58
C LYS A 105 9.68 -2.53 -11.47
N PRO A 106 9.54 -2.65 -12.83
CA PRO A 106 10.39 -1.92 -13.76
C PRO A 106 10.42 -0.43 -13.41
N PHE A 107 11.60 0.19 -13.55
CA PHE A 107 11.85 1.62 -13.27
C PHE A 107 11.76 2.05 -11.79
N VAL A 108 11.48 1.15 -10.85
CA VAL A 108 11.58 1.46 -9.42
C VAL A 108 13.05 1.34 -8.99
N PRO A 109 13.63 2.35 -8.31
CA PRO A 109 14.98 2.30 -7.79
C PRO A 109 15.17 1.13 -6.80
N GLU A 110 16.40 0.69 -6.64
CA GLU A 110 16.74 -0.29 -5.61
C GLU A 110 16.63 0.30 -4.20
N ASN A 111 16.33 -0.57 -3.25
CA ASN A 111 16.33 -0.19 -1.85
C ASN A 111 17.74 0.20 -1.40
N ASN A 112 17.86 1.30 -0.67
CA ASN A 112 19.12 1.74 -0.10
C ASN A 112 19.08 1.56 1.42
N ILE A 113 19.71 0.48 1.87
CA ILE A 113 19.71 0.07 3.28
C ILE A 113 20.47 1.10 4.14
N GLU A 114 21.63 1.58 3.67
CA GLU A 114 22.47 2.52 4.42
C GLU A 114 21.78 3.84 4.71
N LYS A 115 20.97 4.32 3.76
CA LYS A 115 20.22 5.59 3.91
C LYS A 115 18.80 5.38 4.44
N ASN A 116 18.44 4.16 4.84
CA ASN A 116 17.08 3.78 5.28
C ASN A 116 16.00 4.27 4.28
N ARG A 117 16.26 4.07 2.98
CA ARG A 117 15.33 4.44 1.89
C ARG A 117 14.84 3.19 1.19
N TRP A 118 13.58 2.89 1.40
CA TRP A 118 12.91 1.74 0.82
C TRP A 118 11.91 2.21 -0.23
N HIS A 119 11.92 1.57 -1.39
CA HIS A 119 11.00 1.89 -2.50
C HIS A 119 9.91 0.83 -2.66
N TYR A 120 10.21 -0.38 -2.25
CA TYR A 120 9.31 -1.53 -2.22
C TYR A 120 9.55 -2.37 -0.98
N ARG A 121 8.57 -3.21 -0.64
CA ARG A 121 8.59 -4.06 0.54
C ARG A 121 9.43 -5.31 0.27
N ASP A 122 10.66 -5.30 0.72
CA ASP A 122 11.59 -6.43 0.72
C ASP A 122 11.70 -6.95 2.15
N LEU A 123 10.90 -7.96 2.48
CA LEU A 123 10.77 -8.45 3.86
C LEU A 123 12.06 -9.05 4.37
N GLU A 124 12.79 -9.79 3.53
CA GLU A 124 14.05 -10.43 3.89
C GLU A 124 15.12 -9.39 4.25
N ALA A 125 15.25 -8.35 3.42
CA ALA A 125 16.20 -7.28 3.67
C ALA A 125 15.80 -6.45 4.91
N MET A 126 14.53 -6.12 5.06
CA MET A 126 14.00 -5.38 6.22
C MET A 126 14.19 -6.16 7.52
N ALA A 127 13.91 -7.47 7.51
CA ALA A 127 14.06 -8.37 8.65
C ALA A 127 15.54 -8.43 9.10
N ARG A 128 16.49 -8.58 8.16
CA ARG A 128 17.91 -8.59 8.47
C ARG A 128 18.40 -7.30 9.14
N VAL A 129 17.92 -6.15 8.67
CA VAL A 129 18.33 -4.84 9.20
C VAL A 129 17.77 -4.59 10.60
N THR A 130 16.56 -5.04 10.86
CA THR A 130 15.85 -4.77 12.12
C THR A 130 16.05 -5.87 13.16
N GLY A 131 16.45 -7.08 12.73
CA GLY A 131 16.48 -8.28 13.57
C GLY A 131 15.08 -8.88 13.81
N ALA A 132 14.12 -8.56 12.94
CA ALA A 132 12.77 -9.11 12.99
C ALA A 132 12.63 -10.37 12.11
N GLU A 133 11.54 -11.11 12.29
CA GLU A 133 11.14 -12.16 11.35
C GLU A 133 10.56 -11.54 10.07
N PRO A 134 10.66 -12.21 8.90
CA PRO A 134 10.15 -11.71 7.62
C PRO A 134 8.62 -11.82 7.52
N ILE A 135 7.94 -11.40 8.57
CA ILE A 135 6.48 -11.33 8.69
C ILE A 135 6.08 -9.87 8.72
N PHE A 136 5.10 -9.51 7.89
CA PHE A 136 4.71 -8.12 7.72
C PHE A 136 3.19 -7.95 7.83
N ILE A 137 2.79 -6.93 8.60
CA ILE A 137 1.39 -6.58 8.82
C ILE A 137 1.20 -5.11 8.50
N ASP A 138 0.19 -4.79 7.68
CA ASP A 138 -0.32 -3.42 7.53
C ASP A 138 -1.30 -3.14 8.66
N ALA A 139 -1.02 -2.19 9.53
CA ALA A 139 -1.92 -1.78 10.61
C ALA A 139 -3.24 -1.24 10.07
N ASP A 140 -4.35 -1.64 10.67
CA ASP A 140 -5.69 -1.14 10.33
C ASP A 140 -5.83 0.35 10.70
N PHE A 141 -6.77 1.04 10.04
CA PHE A 141 -7.06 2.46 10.30
C PHE A 141 -7.40 2.73 11.78
N ARG A 142 -8.06 1.79 12.44
CA ARG A 142 -8.40 1.87 13.88
C ARG A 142 -7.16 1.92 14.80
N SER A 143 -6.02 1.48 14.32
CA SER A 143 -4.73 1.55 15.03
C SER A 143 -4.04 2.91 14.87
N THR A 144 -4.69 3.87 14.20
CA THR A 144 -4.17 5.24 14.02
C THR A 144 -4.17 5.98 15.36
N VAL A 145 -3.02 6.52 15.70
CA VAL A 145 -2.85 7.34 16.93
C VAL A 145 -2.75 8.81 16.56
N PRO A 146 -3.42 9.71 17.32
CA PRO A 146 -3.32 11.14 17.10
C PRO A 146 -1.86 11.63 17.10
N GLY A 147 -1.45 12.28 16.01
CA GLY A 147 -0.06 12.76 15.84
C GLY A 147 0.94 11.69 15.35
N GLY A 148 0.51 10.44 15.17
CA GLY A 148 1.28 9.34 14.62
C GLY A 148 1.01 9.08 13.12
N PRO A 149 1.52 7.97 12.60
CA PRO A 149 1.20 7.49 11.26
C PRO A 149 -0.29 7.16 11.11
N ILE A 150 -0.83 7.36 9.91
CA ILE A 150 -2.22 7.05 9.57
C ILE A 150 -2.28 5.61 9.05
N GLY A 151 -2.90 4.71 9.80
CA GLY A 151 -3.09 3.31 9.43
C GLY A 151 -4.04 3.11 8.24
N GLY A 152 -4.35 1.87 7.92
CA GLY A 152 -5.29 1.54 6.84
C GLY A 152 -4.74 1.84 5.44
N GLN A 153 -3.43 1.77 5.25
CA GLN A 153 -2.77 2.08 3.97
C GLN A 153 -2.67 0.86 3.04
N THR A 154 -3.44 -0.18 3.32
CA THR A 154 -3.50 -1.37 2.47
C THR A 154 -4.26 -1.05 1.18
N ARG A 155 -3.57 -1.07 0.04
CA ARG A 155 -4.21 -0.99 -1.27
C ARG A 155 -4.57 -2.39 -1.73
N VAL A 156 -5.84 -2.66 -1.88
CA VAL A 156 -6.35 -3.81 -2.62
C VAL A 156 -6.72 -3.28 -4.01
N THR A 157 -5.78 -3.34 -4.95
CA THR A 157 -6.06 -2.97 -6.34
C THR A 157 -6.82 -4.12 -7.01
N LEU A 158 -8.12 -4.11 -6.88
CA LEU A 158 -8.97 -4.91 -7.77
C LEU A 158 -8.93 -4.23 -9.14
N ARG A 159 -8.28 -4.89 -10.09
CA ARG A 159 -8.22 -4.42 -11.48
C ARG A 159 -9.61 -4.56 -12.09
N ASN A 160 -10.38 -3.49 -12.09
CA ASN A 160 -11.71 -3.45 -12.70
C ASN A 160 -11.63 -2.66 -14.02
N GLU A 161 -11.30 -3.33 -15.10
CA GLU A 161 -11.21 -2.74 -16.45
C GLU A 161 -12.46 -3.08 -17.30
N HIS A 162 -13.53 -3.61 -16.68
CA HIS A 162 -14.72 -4.05 -17.41
C HIS A 162 -15.31 -2.95 -18.29
N MET A 163 -15.42 -1.72 -17.80
CA MET A 163 -15.94 -0.59 -18.60
C MET A 163 -15.07 -0.27 -19.79
N GLN A 164 -13.75 -0.34 -19.66
CA GLN A 164 -12.83 -0.11 -20.77
C GLN A 164 -13.01 -1.17 -21.85
N TYR A 165 -13.11 -2.44 -21.48
CA TYR A 165 -13.38 -3.53 -22.41
C TYR A 165 -14.74 -3.37 -23.10
N VAL A 166 -15.78 -3.05 -22.35
CA VAL A 166 -17.12 -2.82 -22.91
C VAL A 166 -17.08 -1.71 -23.95
N ILE A 167 -16.56 -0.53 -23.63
CA ILE A 167 -16.48 0.61 -24.56
C ILE A 167 -15.65 0.26 -25.80
N THR A 168 -14.52 -0.43 -25.64
CA THR A 168 -13.65 -0.81 -26.75
C THR A 168 -14.37 -1.76 -27.72
N TRP A 169 -14.98 -2.83 -27.20
CA TRP A 169 -15.61 -3.84 -28.04
C TRP A 169 -16.90 -3.36 -28.70
N TYR A 170 -17.76 -2.66 -27.97
CA TYR A 170 -18.98 -2.09 -28.55
C TYR A 170 -18.67 -0.95 -29.51
N GLY A 171 -17.68 -0.12 -29.22
CA GLY A 171 -17.22 0.92 -30.14
C GLY A 171 -16.65 0.36 -31.43
N LEU A 172 -15.85 -0.70 -31.36
CA LEU A 172 -15.34 -1.40 -32.54
C LEU A 172 -16.47 -2.04 -33.36
N CYS A 173 -17.42 -2.68 -32.70
CA CYS A 173 -18.60 -3.28 -33.33
C CYS A 173 -19.42 -2.19 -34.08
N ALA A 174 -19.70 -1.08 -33.45
CA ALA A 174 -20.44 0.03 -34.06
C ALA A 174 -19.69 0.60 -35.27
N ALA A 175 -18.38 0.84 -35.16
CA ALA A 175 -17.55 1.34 -36.24
C ALA A 175 -17.50 0.40 -37.45
N THR A 176 -17.28 -0.89 -37.20
CA THR A 176 -17.21 -1.90 -38.27
C THR A 176 -18.59 -2.10 -38.93
N SER A 177 -19.67 -2.11 -38.16
CA SER A 177 -21.04 -2.18 -38.67
C SER A 177 -21.39 -0.97 -39.54
N TYR A 178 -20.99 0.23 -39.12
CA TYR A 178 -21.17 1.45 -39.89
C TYR A 178 -20.39 1.44 -41.22
N MET A 179 -19.13 1.02 -41.18
CA MET A 179 -18.32 0.86 -42.41
C MET A 179 -18.92 -0.16 -43.36
N TRP A 180 -19.38 -1.29 -42.84
CA TRP A 180 -20.08 -2.33 -43.62
C TRP A 180 -21.35 -1.77 -44.27
N TYR A 181 -22.21 -1.08 -43.50
CA TYR A 181 -23.41 -0.42 -43.99
C TYR A 181 -23.12 0.56 -45.12
N ARG A 182 -22.12 1.43 -44.95
CA ARG A 182 -21.70 2.38 -45.98
C ARG A 182 -21.24 1.69 -47.25
N LYS A 183 -20.43 0.68 -47.13
CA LYS A 183 -19.82 -0.02 -48.27
C LYS A 183 -20.85 -0.85 -49.04
N PHE A 184 -21.67 -1.63 -48.36
CA PHE A 184 -22.53 -2.63 -49.00
C PHE A 184 -23.96 -2.17 -49.23
N ILE A 185 -24.52 -1.33 -48.39
CA ILE A 185 -25.89 -0.83 -48.53
C ILE A 185 -25.92 0.51 -49.28
N GLN A 186 -25.11 1.47 -48.87
CA GLN A 186 -25.06 2.78 -49.55
C GLN A 186 -24.16 2.79 -50.79
N LYS A 187 -23.36 1.74 -51.02
CA LYS A 187 -22.41 1.64 -52.14
C LYS A 187 -21.47 2.82 -52.29
N ILE A 188 -21.12 3.51 -51.18
CA ILE A 188 -20.18 4.65 -51.18
C ILE A 188 -18.77 4.07 -51.03
N PRO A 189 -17.82 4.42 -51.92
CA PRO A 189 -16.43 4.02 -51.73
C PRO A 189 -15.88 4.64 -50.43
N LEU A 190 -15.13 3.83 -49.68
CA LEU A 190 -14.45 4.24 -48.44
C LEU A 190 -13.21 5.07 -48.77
#